data_a6e3b1f6fe72d4a919173ea9d3bb3570
#
_entry.id   a6e3b1f6fe72d4a919173ea9d3bb3570
#
_cell.length_a   1.000
_cell.length_b   1.000
_cell.length_c   1.000
_cell.angle_alpha   90.00
_cell.angle_beta   90.00
_cell.angle_gamma   90.00
#
_symmetry.space_group_name_H-M   'P 1'
#
loop_
_entity.id
_entity.type
_entity.pdbx_description
1 polymer ?
#
loop_
_entity_poly.entity_id
_entity_poly.type
_entity_poly.pdbx_seq_one_letter_code
_entity_poly.pdbx_strand_id
1 'polypeptide(L)'
;MNSKKKNIETQIVEDFEKIRPAITRLLQTQMNNDNLSLRYGRSKSNSKNDIVINPSILVNTISKTKLDRDEVMIGTVVHEAIHATKNYSLDSESLRNIFQDELDDVEDIEDVLEILTGPFGKYVFDILIHSIEEKIFVKQYEGLNSILKDIYTESFAEIRKLTNFSQYLALLFHSITTYINPEFQNYKKSVVSALNESLHILKTLNYEAVNVSEVVEATVQMIDICKRYNILPDLEKYNLGEQKE
;
A
#
# COMPACT_ATOMS: atom_id res chain seq x y z
N MET A 1 16.30 -11.83 -26.33
CA MET A 1 15.27 -11.27 -25.41
C MET A 1 15.56 -9.85 -24.93
N ASN A 2 16.81 -9.39 -24.87
CA ASN A 2 17.17 -8.07 -24.33
C ASN A 2 16.80 -6.83 -25.19
N SER A 3 16.75 -6.93 -26.54
CA SER A 3 16.51 -5.76 -27.38
C SER A 3 15.05 -5.26 -27.36
N LYS A 4 14.08 -6.17 -27.32
CA LYS A 4 12.65 -5.79 -27.23
C LYS A 4 12.31 -5.13 -25.89
N LYS A 5 12.86 -5.64 -24.79
CA LYS A 5 12.63 -5.08 -23.45
C LYS A 5 13.23 -3.68 -23.30
N LYS A 6 14.41 -3.45 -23.88
CA LYS A 6 15.08 -2.14 -23.90
C LYS A 6 14.29 -1.12 -24.74
N ASN A 7 13.64 -1.54 -25.82
CA ASN A 7 12.82 -0.66 -26.64
C ASN A 7 11.53 -0.23 -25.92
N ILE A 8 10.91 -1.14 -25.16
CA ILE A 8 9.70 -0.84 -24.36
C ILE A 8 10.04 0.13 -23.23
N GLU A 9 11.14 -0.08 -22.50
CA GLU A 9 11.57 0.82 -21.42
C GLU A 9 11.83 2.24 -21.95
N THR A 10 12.54 2.37 -23.09
CA THR A 10 12.79 3.67 -23.72
C THR A 10 11.49 4.38 -24.09
N GLN A 11 10.53 3.68 -24.68
CA GLN A 11 9.23 4.25 -25.04
C GLN A 11 8.44 4.70 -23.80
N ILE A 12 8.48 3.93 -22.72
CA ILE A 12 7.80 4.29 -21.45
C ILE A 12 8.42 5.56 -20.85
N VAL A 13 9.74 5.70 -20.91
CA VAL A 13 10.42 6.94 -20.47
C VAL A 13 9.97 8.14 -21.28
N GLU A 14 9.93 8.02 -22.60
CA GLU A 14 9.49 9.10 -23.48
C GLU A 14 8.04 9.52 -23.22
N ASP A 15 7.16 8.55 -23.00
CA ASP A 15 5.75 8.82 -22.70
C ASP A 15 5.60 9.45 -21.30
N PHE A 16 6.33 8.95 -20.30
CA PHE A 16 6.38 9.55 -18.96
C PHE A 16 6.82 11.02 -19.01
N GLU A 17 7.89 11.34 -19.77
CA GLU A 17 8.39 12.72 -19.88
C GLU A 17 7.35 13.67 -20.51
N LYS A 18 6.45 13.19 -21.36
CA LYS A 18 5.35 14.00 -21.92
C LYS A 18 4.30 14.36 -20.87
N ILE A 19 3.94 13.42 -20.00
CA ILE A 19 2.89 13.61 -18.98
C ILE A 19 3.44 14.16 -17.66
N ARG A 20 4.74 14.01 -17.38
CA ARG A 20 5.40 14.43 -16.15
C ARG A 20 5.07 15.84 -15.70
N PRO A 21 5.10 16.89 -16.56
CA PRO A 21 4.79 18.25 -16.11
C PRO A 21 3.37 18.40 -15.57
N ALA A 22 2.40 17.73 -16.18
CA ALA A 22 1.00 17.78 -15.75
C ALA A 22 0.82 17.09 -14.40
N ILE A 23 1.39 15.87 -14.25
CA ILE A 23 1.32 15.12 -13.00
C ILE A 23 2.07 15.85 -11.89
N THR A 24 3.24 16.45 -12.17
CA THR A 24 3.99 17.23 -11.17
C THR A 24 3.13 18.37 -10.63
N ARG A 25 2.45 19.13 -11.49
CA ARG A 25 1.56 20.22 -11.07
C ARG A 25 0.37 19.71 -10.25
N LEU A 26 -0.21 18.59 -10.65
CA LEU A 26 -1.29 17.94 -9.90
C LEU A 26 -0.82 17.63 -8.48
N LEU A 27 0.33 16.97 -8.33
CA LEU A 27 0.90 16.60 -7.05
C LEU A 27 1.30 17.80 -6.21
N GLN A 28 1.91 18.83 -6.82
CA GLN A 28 2.25 20.10 -6.14
C GLN A 28 1.02 20.74 -5.53
N THR A 29 -0.07 20.81 -6.30
CA THR A 29 -1.35 21.39 -5.85
C THR A 29 -1.93 20.58 -4.69
N GLN A 30 -1.94 19.24 -4.83
CA GLN A 30 -2.50 18.35 -3.82
C GLN A 30 -1.77 18.40 -2.48
N MET A 31 -0.46 18.40 -2.57
CA MET A 31 0.41 18.34 -1.41
C MET A 31 0.74 19.73 -0.87
N ASN A 32 0.16 20.77 -1.46
CA ASN A 32 0.48 22.17 -1.16
C ASN A 32 1.99 22.41 -1.07
N ASN A 33 2.74 21.87 -2.05
CA ASN A 33 4.19 21.87 -2.08
C ASN A 33 4.72 22.22 -3.48
N ASP A 34 4.93 23.52 -3.73
CA ASP A 34 5.43 24.02 -5.01
C ASP A 34 6.85 23.53 -5.35
N ASN A 35 7.62 23.09 -4.36
CA ASN A 35 8.98 22.58 -4.55
C ASN A 35 9.03 21.10 -4.89
N LEU A 36 7.89 20.43 -4.95
CA LEU A 36 7.85 19.01 -5.28
C LEU A 36 8.31 18.78 -6.71
N SER A 37 9.25 17.86 -6.89
CA SER A 37 9.73 17.38 -8.18
C SER A 37 9.39 15.92 -8.37
N LEU A 38 9.10 15.57 -9.63
CA LEU A 38 8.86 14.22 -10.06
C LEU A 38 9.94 13.84 -11.08
N ARG A 39 10.68 12.78 -10.83
CA ARG A 39 11.71 12.30 -11.74
C ARG A 39 11.69 10.79 -11.90
N TYR A 40 12.30 10.35 -12.95
CA TYR A 40 12.47 8.95 -13.29
C TYR A 40 13.85 8.48 -12.83
N GLY A 41 13.93 7.37 -12.10
CA GLY A 41 15.20 6.89 -11.56
C GLY A 41 15.10 5.51 -10.90
N ARG A 42 16.27 4.90 -10.66
CA ARG A 42 16.35 3.57 -10.04
C ARG A 42 16.58 3.60 -8.51
N SER A 43 17.04 4.71 -7.99
CA SER A 43 17.27 4.86 -6.55
C SER A 43 16.03 5.43 -5.87
N LYS A 44 15.53 4.75 -4.85
CA LYS A 44 14.56 5.32 -3.92
C LYS A 44 15.27 6.40 -3.09
N SER A 45 15.20 7.66 -3.48
CA SER A 45 15.44 8.76 -2.56
C SER A 45 14.16 9.57 -2.54
N ASN A 46 13.19 9.11 -1.77
CA ASN A 46 11.96 9.85 -1.59
C ASN A 46 12.19 10.82 -0.44
N SER A 47 12.44 12.07 -0.78
CA SER A 47 12.30 13.19 0.16
C SER A 47 10.91 13.80 -0.02
N LYS A 48 10.43 14.60 0.93
CA LYS A 48 9.16 15.34 0.82
C LYS A 48 9.06 16.18 -0.49
N ASN A 49 10.18 16.44 -1.14
CA ASN A 49 10.27 17.31 -2.31
C ASN A 49 10.69 16.57 -3.59
N ASP A 50 11.09 15.29 -3.51
CA ASP A 50 11.63 14.57 -4.67
C ASP A 50 11.04 13.17 -4.74
N ILE A 51 10.11 12.96 -5.65
CA ILE A 51 9.48 11.68 -5.91
C ILE A 51 10.19 11.01 -7.07
N VAL A 52 10.72 9.81 -6.82
CA VAL A 52 11.45 9.03 -7.80
C VAL A 52 10.63 7.83 -8.24
N ILE A 53 10.24 7.82 -9.51
CA ILE A 53 9.49 6.72 -10.11
C ILE A 53 10.48 5.70 -10.69
N ASN A 54 10.40 4.47 -10.19
CA ASN A 54 11.21 3.38 -10.71
C ASN A 54 10.65 2.87 -12.05
N PRO A 55 11.46 2.91 -13.13
CA PRO A 55 11.06 2.42 -14.44
C PRO A 55 10.51 1.00 -14.46
N SER A 56 11.06 0.14 -13.64
CA SER A 56 10.64 -1.26 -13.57
C SER A 56 9.21 -1.43 -13.08
N ILE A 57 8.73 -0.54 -12.21
CA ILE A 57 7.34 -0.55 -11.74
C ILE A 57 6.40 -0.23 -12.90
N LEU A 58 6.65 0.87 -13.63
CA LEU A 58 5.85 1.25 -14.80
C LEU A 58 5.83 0.15 -15.87
N VAL A 59 7.01 -0.39 -16.22
CA VAL A 59 7.11 -1.49 -17.21
C VAL A 59 6.31 -2.71 -16.76
N ASN A 60 6.42 -3.10 -15.50
CA ASN A 60 5.71 -4.26 -14.98
C ASN A 60 4.20 -4.04 -14.95
N THR A 61 3.73 -2.88 -14.51
CA THR A 61 2.30 -2.57 -14.46
C THR A 61 1.71 -2.50 -15.85
N ILE A 62 2.31 -1.74 -16.77
CA ILE A 62 1.85 -1.61 -18.16
C ILE A 62 1.84 -2.96 -18.89
N SER A 63 2.83 -3.82 -18.65
CA SER A 63 2.91 -5.12 -19.32
C SER A 63 1.90 -6.15 -18.82
N LYS A 64 1.31 -5.94 -17.67
CA LYS A 64 0.37 -6.86 -17.02
C LYS A 64 -1.08 -6.46 -17.18
N THR A 65 -1.37 -5.22 -17.55
CA THR A 65 -2.73 -4.72 -17.71
C THR A 65 -3.14 -4.60 -19.18
N LYS A 66 -4.46 -4.61 -19.42
CA LYS A 66 -5.06 -4.34 -20.74
C LYS A 66 -5.59 -2.91 -20.84
N LEU A 67 -5.40 -2.13 -19.79
CA LEU A 67 -5.85 -0.76 -19.69
C LEU A 67 -5.05 0.16 -20.63
N ASP A 68 -5.58 1.36 -20.82
CA ASP A 68 -4.87 2.40 -21.55
C ASP A 68 -3.53 2.72 -20.88
N ARG A 69 -2.50 2.87 -21.71
CA ARG A 69 -1.13 3.01 -21.23
C ARG A 69 -0.91 4.28 -20.42
N ASP A 70 -1.51 5.39 -20.86
CA ASP A 70 -1.36 6.68 -20.21
C ASP A 70 -2.10 6.67 -18.87
N GLU A 71 -3.29 6.06 -18.81
CA GLU A 71 -4.04 5.88 -17.55
C GLU A 71 -3.26 5.05 -16.54
N VAL A 72 -2.69 3.91 -16.96
CA VAL A 72 -1.86 3.05 -16.10
C VAL A 72 -0.64 3.82 -15.59
N MET A 73 -0.02 4.63 -16.45
CA MET A 73 1.14 5.44 -16.08
C MET A 73 0.76 6.50 -15.05
N ILE A 74 -0.33 7.24 -15.27
CA ILE A 74 -0.84 8.25 -14.34
C ILE A 74 -1.18 7.60 -12.99
N GLY A 75 -1.96 6.53 -12.99
CA GLY A 75 -2.34 5.82 -11.76
C GLY A 75 -1.15 5.30 -10.97
N THR A 76 -0.18 4.67 -11.64
CA THR A 76 1.03 4.16 -11.00
C THR A 76 1.87 5.28 -10.40
N VAL A 77 2.04 6.39 -11.12
CA VAL A 77 2.82 7.54 -10.62
C VAL A 77 2.14 8.19 -9.42
N VAL A 78 0.82 8.35 -9.45
CA VAL A 78 0.05 8.87 -8.32
C VAL A 78 0.16 7.96 -7.11
N HIS A 79 0.00 6.66 -7.30
CA HIS A 79 0.18 5.66 -6.23
C HIS A 79 1.56 5.75 -5.57
N GLU A 80 2.63 5.79 -6.36
CA GLU A 80 4.00 5.94 -5.84
C GLU A 80 4.22 7.28 -5.14
N ALA A 81 3.55 8.35 -5.61
CA ALA A 81 3.62 9.66 -5.00
C ALA A 81 2.98 9.69 -3.61
N ILE A 82 1.83 9.03 -3.44
CA ILE A 82 1.16 8.89 -2.14
C ILE A 82 2.10 8.19 -1.16
N HIS A 83 2.79 7.14 -1.58
CA HIS A 83 3.80 6.47 -0.75
C HIS A 83 4.97 7.36 -0.33
N ALA A 84 5.40 8.26 -1.21
CA ALA A 84 6.55 9.12 -0.95
C ALA A 84 6.28 10.24 0.07
N THR A 85 5.02 10.57 0.29
CA THR A 85 4.61 11.69 1.17
C THR A 85 4.32 11.29 2.60
N LYS A 86 4.55 10.03 2.96
CA LYS A 86 4.33 9.51 4.30
C LYS A 86 5.02 10.36 5.36
N ASN A 87 4.23 11.00 6.17
CA ASN A 87 4.68 11.84 7.27
C ASN A 87 3.73 11.67 8.46
N TYR A 88 3.85 10.52 9.13
CA TYR A 88 3.05 10.26 10.32
C TYR A 88 3.78 10.80 11.53
N SER A 89 3.11 11.61 12.32
CA SER A 89 3.52 11.89 13.69
C SER A 89 2.85 10.88 14.61
N LEU A 90 3.65 10.17 15.37
CA LEU A 90 3.15 9.33 16.44
C LEU A 90 2.55 10.22 17.53
N ASP A 91 1.28 10.04 17.84
CA ASP A 91 0.69 10.58 19.06
C ASP A 91 0.93 9.57 20.19
N SER A 92 2.12 9.68 20.78
CA SER A 92 2.56 8.77 21.84
C SER A 92 1.63 8.81 23.06
N GLU A 93 0.98 9.94 23.35
CA GLU A 93 0.02 10.06 24.46
C GLU A 93 -1.26 9.25 24.17
N SER A 94 -1.82 9.37 23.00
CA SER A 94 -2.98 8.57 22.59
C SER A 94 -2.68 7.08 22.56
N LEU A 95 -1.51 6.66 22.10
CA LEU A 95 -1.11 5.25 22.11
C LEU A 95 -0.91 4.70 23.53
N ARG A 96 -0.26 5.46 24.42
CA ARG A 96 -0.13 5.07 25.83
C ARG A 96 -1.48 4.94 26.53
N ASN A 97 -2.44 5.79 26.20
CA ASN A 97 -3.80 5.69 26.75
C ASN A 97 -4.54 4.41 26.31
N ILE A 98 -4.25 3.91 25.09
CA ILE A 98 -4.86 2.69 24.55
C ILE A 98 -4.15 1.44 25.07
N PHE A 99 -2.82 1.44 25.07
CA PHE A 99 -1.99 0.24 25.34
C PHE A 99 -1.26 0.27 26.70
N GLN A 100 -1.49 1.31 27.53
CA GLN A 100 -0.99 1.51 28.90
C GLN A 100 0.47 1.02 29.10
N ASP A 101 0.69 0.03 29.96
CA ASP A 101 2.00 -0.35 30.48
C ASP A 101 2.93 -1.05 29.45
N GLU A 102 2.48 -1.31 28.23
CA GLU A 102 3.28 -2.03 27.21
C GLU A 102 4.20 -1.13 26.38
N LEU A 103 4.00 0.21 26.44
CA LEU A 103 4.68 1.18 25.58
C LEU A 103 5.53 2.22 26.36
N ASP A 104 6.09 1.85 27.50
CA ASP A 104 7.03 2.74 28.20
C ASP A 104 8.30 2.96 27.36
N ASP A 105 8.64 4.25 27.15
CA ASP A 105 9.84 4.71 26.43
C ASP A 105 9.93 4.38 24.92
N VAL A 106 8.83 4.07 24.23
CA VAL A 106 8.82 3.84 22.80
C VAL A 106 8.50 5.12 22.02
N GLU A 107 9.37 5.53 21.12
CA GLU A 107 9.23 6.75 20.30
C GLU A 107 8.93 6.46 18.82
N ASP A 108 9.26 5.25 18.34
CA ASP A 108 9.10 4.86 16.93
C ASP A 108 7.86 3.97 16.73
N ILE A 109 7.12 4.24 15.67
CA ILE A 109 5.93 3.45 15.30
C ILE A 109 6.28 1.99 14.95
N GLU A 110 7.47 1.76 14.40
CA GLU A 110 7.90 0.40 14.03
C GLU A 110 8.13 -0.43 15.29
N ASP A 111 8.75 0.15 16.33
CA ASP A 111 8.96 -0.49 17.62
C ASP A 111 7.63 -0.78 18.33
N VAL A 112 6.68 0.18 18.30
CA VAL A 112 5.32 -0.01 18.83
C VAL A 112 4.65 -1.22 18.15
N LEU A 113 4.69 -1.27 16.82
CA LEU A 113 4.07 -2.36 16.06
C LEU A 113 4.74 -3.70 16.35
N GLU A 114 6.07 -3.74 16.46
CA GLU A 114 6.81 -4.96 16.76
C GLU A 114 6.45 -5.50 18.16
N ILE A 115 6.40 -4.64 19.18
CA ILE A 115 6.01 -5.01 20.55
C ILE A 115 4.58 -5.59 20.57
N LEU A 116 3.61 -4.90 19.97
CA LEU A 116 2.21 -5.26 20.05
C LEU A 116 1.82 -6.44 19.14
N THR A 117 2.47 -6.59 18.01
CA THR A 117 2.00 -7.49 16.95
C THR A 117 3.06 -8.47 16.43
N GLY A 118 4.32 -8.30 16.83
CA GLY A 118 5.45 -9.01 16.25
C GLY A 118 5.75 -8.54 14.80
N PRO A 119 6.58 -9.26 14.05
CA PRO A 119 7.13 -8.80 12.77
C PRO A 119 6.10 -8.64 11.65
N PHE A 120 4.87 -9.10 11.85
CA PHE A 120 3.84 -9.08 10.80
C PHE A 120 2.91 -7.86 10.86
N GLY A 121 2.87 -7.14 11.98
CA GLY A 121 1.98 -5.98 12.15
C GLY A 121 2.29 -4.85 11.18
N LYS A 122 3.56 -4.59 10.93
CA LYS A 122 3.99 -3.56 9.98
C LYS A 122 3.33 -3.71 8.61
N TYR A 123 3.20 -4.93 8.08
CA TYR A 123 2.56 -5.16 6.78
C TYR A 123 1.08 -4.79 6.76
N VAL A 124 0.35 -5.11 7.84
CA VAL A 124 -1.06 -4.73 7.97
C VAL A 124 -1.19 -3.23 8.13
N PHE A 125 -0.38 -2.63 9.00
CA PHE A 125 -0.34 -1.19 9.24
C PHE A 125 -0.07 -0.41 7.95
N ASP A 126 0.95 -0.80 7.18
CA ASP A 126 1.31 -0.16 5.92
C ASP A 126 0.15 -0.20 4.90
N ILE A 127 -0.56 -1.33 4.82
CA ILE A 127 -1.74 -1.45 3.96
C ILE A 127 -2.87 -0.52 4.41
N LEU A 128 -3.17 -0.46 5.70
CA LEU A 128 -4.24 0.37 6.23
C LEU A 128 -3.95 1.85 6.01
N ILE A 129 -2.77 2.30 6.42
CA ILE A 129 -2.34 3.70 6.24
C ILE A 129 -2.39 4.09 4.76
N HIS A 130 -1.74 3.27 3.92
CA HIS A 130 -1.68 3.54 2.48
C HIS A 130 -3.08 3.65 1.87
N SER A 131 -3.96 2.71 2.22
CA SER A 131 -5.33 2.72 1.69
C SER A 131 -6.15 3.92 2.17
N ILE A 132 -5.94 4.39 3.41
CA ILE A 132 -6.60 5.59 3.93
C ILE A 132 -6.09 6.83 3.19
N GLU A 133 -4.78 6.98 3.04
CA GLU A 133 -4.18 8.10 2.32
C GLU A 133 -4.63 8.15 0.86
N GLU A 134 -4.63 7.00 0.20
CA GLU A 134 -5.11 6.90 -1.17
C GLU A 134 -6.57 7.33 -1.28
N LYS A 135 -7.44 6.88 -0.37
CA LYS A 135 -8.84 7.30 -0.35
C LYS A 135 -9.01 8.80 -0.14
N ILE A 136 -8.25 9.39 0.77
CA ILE A 136 -8.26 10.84 1.01
C ILE A 136 -7.83 11.56 -0.27
N PHE A 137 -6.78 11.08 -0.92
CA PHE A 137 -6.25 11.68 -2.13
C PHE A 137 -7.24 11.60 -3.30
N VAL A 138 -7.77 10.41 -3.59
CA VAL A 138 -8.66 10.19 -4.75
C VAL A 138 -10.06 10.75 -4.56
N LYS A 139 -10.50 11.00 -3.31
CA LYS A 139 -11.79 11.66 -3.03
C LYS A 139 -11.91 13.01 -3.74
N GLN A 140 -10.80 13.68 -3.96
CA GLN A 140 -10.74 14.97 -4.64
C GLN A 140 -10.71 14.82 -6.18
N TYR A 141 -10.46 13.60 -6.70
CA TYR A 141 -10.26 13.31 -8.12
C TYR A 141 -10.95 12.00 -8.52
N GLU A 142 -12.23 12.06 -8.83
CA GLU A 142 -13.02 10.89 -9.23
C GLU A 142 -12.39 10.10 -10.40
N GLY A 143 -11.77 10.80 -11.36
CA GLY A 143 -11.09 10.18 -12.49
C GLY A 143 -9.90 9.29 -12.06
N LEU A 144 -9.13 9.72 -11.07
CA LEU A 144 -8.03 8.91 -10.51
C LEU A 144 -8.52 7.67 -9.77
N ASN A 145 -9.63 7.79 -9.04
CA ASN A 145 -10.24 6.66 -8.36
C ASN A 145 -10.62 5.55 -9.36
N SER A 146 -11.19 5.91 -10.51
CA SER A 146 -11.51 4.94 -11.56
C SER A 146 -10.26 4.23 -12.09
N ILE A 147 -9.21 5.00 -12.42
CA ILE A 147 -7.95 4.46 -12.95
C ILE A 147 -7.30 3.49 -11.96
N LEU A 148 -7.16 3.87 -10.68
CA LEU A 148 -6.57 3.02 -9.66
C LEU A 148 -7.40 1.76 -9.41
N LYS A 149 -8.72 1.89 -9.36
CA LYS A 149 -9.62 0.75 -9.23
C LYS A 149 -9.45 -0.25 -10.37
N ASP A 150 -9.31 0.21 -11.60
CA ASP A 150 -9.12 -0.64 -12.76
C ASP A 150 -7.76 -1.36 -12.72
N ILE A 151 -6.68 -0.64 -12.35
CA ILE A 151 -5.35 -1.22 -12.15
C ILE A 151 -5.38 -2.33 -11.09
N TYR A 152 -6.05 -2.09 -9.96
CA TYR A 152 -6.14 -3.08 -8.88
C TYR A 152 -6.99 -4.29 -9.28
N THR A 153 -8.06 -4.08 -10.01
CA THR A 153 -8.93 -5.16 -10.48
C THR A 153 -8.18 -6.12 -11.41
N GLU A 154 -7.35 -5.61 -12.30
CA GLU A 154 -6.50 -6.43 -13.18
C GLU A 154 -5.46 -7.26 -12.41
N SER A 155 -4.99 -6.79 -11.25
CA SER A 155 -3.99 -7.50 -10.43
C SER A 155 -4.54 -8.71 -9.67
N PHE A 156 -5.87 -8.87 -9.59
CA PHE A 156 -6.54 -9.94 -8.81
C PHE A 156 -6.16 -11.37 -9.22
N ALA A 157 -5.88 -11.59 -10.50
CA ALA A 157 -5.61 -12.94 -11.02
C ALA A 157 -4.36 -13.62 -10.40
N GLU A 158 -3.42 -12.83 -9.87
CA GLU A 158 -2.16 -13.33 -9.31
C GLU A 158 -2.23 -13.65 -7.81
N ILE A 159 -3.20 -13.09 -7.07
CA ILE A 159 -3.32 -13.23 -5.61
C ILE A 159 -3.43 -14.70 -5.19
N ARG A 160 -4.07 -15.53 -5.98
CA ARG A 160 -4.26 -16.97 -5.69
C ARG A 160 -2.97 -17.77 -5.55
N LYS A 161 -1.86 -17.26 -6.07
CA LYS A 161 -0.54 -17.93 -6.05
C LYS A 161 0.26 -17.60 -4.78
N LEU A 162 -0.21 -16.64 -3.98
CA LEU A 162 0.49 -16.16 -2.80
C LEU A 162 0.31 -17.10 -1.60
N THR A 163 1.12 -16.91 -0.55
CA THR A 163 0.93 -17.56 0.75
C THR A 163 -0.37 -17.08 1.41
N ASN A 164 -0.85 -17.78 2.43
CA ASN A 164 -2.11 -17.44 3.10
C ASN A 164 -2.11 -15.99 3.63
N PHE A 165 -1.04 -15.58 4.30
CA PHE A 165 -0.91 -14.23 4.84
C PHE A 165 -0.82 -13.19 3.72
N SER A 166 0.00 -13.45 2.70
CA SER A 166 0.09 -12.56 1.55
C SER A 166 -1.22 -12.46 0.76
N GLN A 167 -2.00 -13.56 0.68
CA GLN A 167 -3.35 -13.52 0.13
C GLN A 167 -4.27 -12.63 0.96
N TYR A 168 -4.22 -12.78 2.29
CA TYR A 168 -5.00 -11.95 3.21
C TYR A 168 -4.67 -10.46 3.03
N LEU A 169 -3.38 -10.10 3.02
CA LEU A 169 -2.93 -8.71 2.83
C LEU A 169 -3.42 -8.13 1.50
N ALA A 170 -3.26 -8.88 0.40
CA ALA A 170 -3.70 -8.45 -0.91
C ALA A 170 -5.24 -8.28 -0.97
N LEU A 171 -6.00 -9.22 -0.40
CA LEU A 171 -7.46 -9.13 -0.36
C LEU A 171 -7.94 -7.99 0.56
N LEU A 172 -7.25 -7.74 1.68
CA LEU A 172 -7.51 -6.62 2.57
C LEU A 172 -7.35 -5.29 1.82
N PHE A 173 -6.21 -5.10 1.14
CA PHE A 173 -5.94 -3.93 0.32
C PHE A 173 -7.02 -3.71 -0.74
N HIS A 174 -7.38 -4.74 -1.50
CA HIS A 174 -8.43 -4.64 -2.51
C HIS A 174 -9.80 -4.31 -1.92
N SER A 175 -10.15 -4.88 -0.78
CA SER A 175 -11.42 -4.61 -0.11
C SER A 175 -11.55 -3.15 0.33
N ILE A 176 -10.43 -2.52 0.66
CA ILE A 176 -10.40 -1.11 1.04
C ILE A 176 -10.42 -0.21 -0.20
N THR A 177 -9.59 -0.48 -1.20
CA THR A 177 -9.36 0.42 -2.34
C THR A 177 -10.40 0.29 -3.43
N THR A 178 -10.84 -0.93 -3.75
CA THR A 178 -11.76 -1.16 -4.88
C THR A 178 -13.22 -1.29 -4.49
N TYR A 179 -13.53 -1.48 -3.20
CA TYR A 179 -14.87 -1.83 -2.71
C TYR A 179 -15.47 -3.09 -3.39
N ILE A 180 -14.63 -3.89 -4.03
CA ILE A 180 -15.05 -5.16 -4.61
C ILE A 180 -14.94 -6.22 -3.52
N ASN A 181 -16.08 -6.87 -3.19
CA ASN A 181 -16.03 -8.14 -2.49
C ASN A 181 -15.51 -9.19 -3.48
N PRO A 182 -14.26 -9.65 -3.35
CA PRO A 182 -13.76 -10.68 -4.25
C PRO A 182 -14.64 -11.91 -4.15
N GLU A 183 -14.85 -12.59 -5.28
CA GLU A 183 -15.49 -13.90 -5.27
C GLU A 183 -14.61 -14.89 -4.50
N PHE A 184 -14.97 -15.15 -3.24
CA PHE A 184 -14.16 -15.91 -2.28
C PHE A 184 -14.08 -17.42 -2.56
N GLN A 185 -14.79 -17.91 -3.58
CA GLN A 185 -14.90 -19.35 -3.88
C GLN A 185 -13.56 -20.06 -4.15
N ASN A 186 -12.52 -19.30 -4.44
CA ASN A 186 -11.22 -19.84 -4.86
C ASN A 186 -10.09 -19.60 -3.85
N TYR A 187 -10.40 -19.12 -2.65
CA TYR A 187 -9.43 -18.87 -1.59
C TYR A 187 -9.61 -19.86 -0.43
N LYS A 188 -8.57 -20.03 0.39
CA LYS A 188 -8.67 -20.88 1.57
C LYS A 188 -9.70 -20.32 2.56
N LYS A 189 -10.52 -21.19 3.12
CA LYS A 189 -11.57 -20.82 4.07
C LYS A 189 -11.05 -19.97 5.24
N SER A 190 -9.84 -20.30 5.77
CA SER A 190 -9.23 -19.54 6.86
C SER A 190 -8.92 -18.08 6.46
N VAL A 191 -8.39 -17.85 5.24
CA VAL A 191 -8.11 -16.52 4.72
C VAL A 191 -9.40 -15.72 4.55
N VAL A 192 -10.43 -16.33 3.97
CA VAL A 192 -11.74 -15.68 3.78
C VAL A 192 -12.39 -15.33 5.11
N SER A 193 -12.33 -16.25 6.09
CA SER A 193 -12.91 -16.00 7.41
C SER A 193 -12.19 -14.87 8.14
N ALA A 194 -10.84 -14.85 8.10
CA ALA A 194 -10.05 -13.77 8.68
C ALA A 194 -10.37 -12.42 8.02
N LEU A 195 -10.46 -12.39 6.69
CA LEU A 195 -10.81 -11.17 5.96
C LEU A 195 -12.21 -10.67 6.34
N ASN A 196 -13.22 -11.54 6.33
CA ASN A 196 -14.59 -11.15 6.67
C ASN A 196 -14.69 -10.54 8.07
N GLU A 197 -13.96 -11.07 9.05
CA GLU A 197 -13.90 -10.50 10.39
C GLU A 197 -13.19 -9.15 10.40
N SER A 198 -12.07 -9.02 9.68
CA SER A 198 -11.33 -7.76 9.53
C SER A 198 -12.15 -6.65 8.86
N LEU A 199 -13.07 -7.01 7.93
CA LEU A 199 -13.95 -6.03 7.30
C LEU A 199 -14.88 -5.31 8.29
N HIS A 200 -15.17 -5.90 9.46
CA HIS A 200 -15.92 -5.22 10.51
C HIS A 200 -15.09 -4.11 11.18
N ILE A 201 -13.79 -4.35 11.39
CA ILE A 201 -12.85 -3.36 11.94
C ILE A 201 -12.70 -2.20 10.93
N LEU A 202 -12.57 -2.51 9.63
CA LEU A 202 -12.44 -1.48 8.60
C LEU A 202 -13.62 -0.49 8.58
N LYS A 203 -14.81 -0.92 8.95
CA LYS A 203 -16.00 -0.04 8.99
C LYS A 203 -15.93 1.00 10.11
N THR A 204 -15.10 0.79 11.11
CA THR A 204 -14.93 1.72 12.24
C THR A 204 -13.84 2.76 12.00
N LEU A 205 -12.96 2.54 11.01
CA LEU A 205 -11.88 3.46 10.68
C LEU A 205 -12.39 4.76 10.05
N ASN A 206 -11.75 5.86 10.42
CA ASN A 206 -11.97 7.14 9.80
C ASN A 206 -11.20 7.24 8.48
N TYR A 207 -11.92 7.42 7.36
CA TYR A 207 -11.34 7.61 6.03
C TYR A 207 -11.32 9.08 5.58
N GLU A 208 -11.56 10.03 6.49
CA GLU A 208 -11.50 11.47 6.19
C GLU A 208 -10.15 12.08 6.60
N ALA A 209 -9.49 11.46 7.58
CA ALA A 209 -8.17 11.87 8.07
C ALA A 209 -7.40 10.65 8.58
N VAL A 210 -6.06 10.69 8.47
CA VAL A 210 -5.20 9.66 9.04
C VAL A 210 -5.14 9.85 10.56
N ASN A 211 -5.61 8.87 11.30
CA ASN A 211 -5.41 8.76 12.75
C ASN A 211 -4.53 7.54 13.02
N VAL A 212 -3.27 7.78 13.34
CA VAL A 212 -2.26 6.72 13.53
C VAL A 212 -2.64 5.79 14.66
N SER A 213 -3.15 6.30 15.78
CA SER A 213 -3.53 5.48 16.93
C SER A 213 -4.68 4.52 16.60
N GLU A 214 -5.71 4.97 15.87
CA GLU A 214 -6.79 4.11 15.38
C GLU A 214 -6.27 3.02 14.44
N VAL A 215 -5.30 3.35 13.58
CA VAL A 215 -4.72 2.38 12.65
C VAL A 215 -3.86 1.36 13.38
N VAL A 216 -3.11 1.76 14.42
CA VAL A 216 -2.36 0.82 15.27
C VAL A 216 -3.33 -0.14 15.97
N GLU A 217 -4.39 0.37 16.59
CA GLU A 217 -5.40 -0.47 17.26
C GLU A 217 -6.04 -1.46 16.28
N ALA A 218 -6.44 -0.99 15.09
CA ALA A 218 -6.99 -1.86 14.05
C ALA A 218 -5.97 -2.91 13.60
N THR A 219 -4.69 -2.55 13.50
CA THR A 219 -3.60 -3.47 13.15
C THR A 219 -3.47 -4.58 14.18
N VAL A 220 -3.44 -4.25 15.49
CA VAL A 220 -3.38 -5.23 16.57
C VAL A 220 -4.55 -6.20 16.49
N GLN A 221 -5.79 -5.69 16.37
CA GLN A 221 -6.98 -6.52 16.24
C GLN A 221 -6.92 -7.45 15.01
N MET A 222 -6.44 -6.96 13.87
CA MET A 222 -6.33 -7.74 12.64
C MET A 222 -5.24 -8.82 12.73
N ILE A 223 -4.11 -8.55 13.38
CA ILE A 223 -3.08 -9.56 13.63
C ILE A 223 -3.61 -10.65 14.56
N ASP A 224 -4.39 -10.33 15.57
CA ASP A 224 -5.02 -11.32 16.44
C ASP A 224 -6.05 -12.18 15.69
N ILE A 225 -6.78 -11.60 14.75
CA ILE A 225 -7.62 -12.36 13.82
C ILE A 225 -6.74 -13.33 13.01
N CYS A 226 -5.64 -12.86 12.42
CA CYS A 226 -4.74 -13.70 11.64
C CYS A 226 -4.15 -14.85 12.46
N LYS A 227 -3.80 -14.62 13.74
CA LYS A 227 -3.37 -15.66 14.68
C LYS A 227 -4.46 -16.72 14.89
N ARG A 228 -5.70 -16.28 15.21
CA ARG A 228 -6.85 -17.19 15.45
C ARG A 228 -7.17 -18.09 14.26
N TYR A 229 -7.03 -17.59 13.05
CA TYR A 229 -7.26 -18.36 11.81
C TYR A 229 -6.02 -19.07 11.30
N ASN A 230 -4.89 -19.00 12.01
CA ASN A 230 -3.62 -19.66 11.67
C ASN A 230 -3.18 -19.37 10.22
N ILE A 231 -3.19 -18.10 9.84
CA ILE A 231 -2.77 -17.66 8.51
C ILE A 231 -1.42 -16.94 8.51
N LEU A 232 -0.88 -16.57 9.69
CA LEU A 232 0.45 -15.98 9.79
C LEU A 232 1.52 -16.98 9.34
N PRO A 233 2.63 -16.51 8.76
CA PRO A 233 3.77 -17.36 8.47
C PRO A 233 4.37 -17.94 9.76
N ASP A 234 5.03 -19.09 9.62
CA ASP A 234 5.83 -19.69 10.68
C ASP A 234 7.10 -18.84 10.86
N LEU A 235 7.28 -18.27 12.06
CA LEU A 235 8.41 -17.40 12.38
C LEU A 235 9.77 -18.06 12.18
N GLU A 236 9.88 -19.36 12.48
CA GLU A 236 11.14 -20.08 12.27
C GLU A 236 11.53 -20.16 10.79
N LYS A 237 10.54 -20.32 9.92
CA LYS A 237 10.77 -20.36 8.46
C LYS A 237 10.96 -18.96 7.87
N TYR A 238 10.35 -17.94 8.45
CA TYR A 238 10.49 -16.55 8.04
C TYR A 238 11.92 -16.06 8.28
N ASN A 239 12.45 -16.25 9.49
CA ASN A 239 13.80 -15.82 9.85
C ASN A 239 14.91 -16.56 9.07
N LEU A 240 14.66 -17.80 8.61
CA LEU A 240 15.59 -18.54 7.75
C LEU A 240 15.59 -18.05 6.29
N GLY A 241 14.54 -17.34 5.86
CA GLY A 241 14.42 -16.74 4.52
C GLY A 241 15.26 -15.46 4.39
N GLU A 242 15.25 -14.61 5.40
CA GLU A 242 16.00 -13.34 5.41
C GLU A 242 17.53 -13.52 5.48
N GLN A 243 18.03 -14.68 5.93
CA GLN A 243 19.47 -14.99 5.96
C GLN A 243 20.03 -15.44 4.60
N LYS A 244 19.22 -15.52 3.54
CA LYS A 244 19.62 -16.02 2.22
C LYS A 244 19.59 -14.98 1.10
N GLU A 245 19.26 -13.73 1.39
CA GLU A 245 19.39 -12.58 0.49
C GLU A 245 20.62 -11.72 0.85
#